data_13ca64af8d0d1caad2538a147386520a
#
_entry.id   13ca64af8d0d1caad2538a147386520a
#
_cell.length_a   1.000
_cell.length_b   1.000
_cell.length_c   1.000
_cell.angle_alpha   90.00
_cell.angle_beta   90.00
_cell.angle_gamma   90.00
#
_symmetry.space_group_name_H-M   'P 1'
#
loop_
_entity.id
_entity.type
_entity.pdbx_description
1 polymer ?
#
loop_
_entity_poly.entity_id
_entity_poly.type
_entity_poly.pdbx_seq_one_letter_code
_entity_poly.pdbx_strand_id
1 'polypeptide(L)'
;MSATQSDGKTVQAFGNFEVIAAVPQGRRAKNVIYLIGDGFGIAHRTAARIMGQGVQLGKSNSKMAIDSMPYTAIAQTHSLNSIITDSAPGAHCYSTGNKANNNEEGVFPDDTAAFFDNPRIEYMGAYLLRTSGKTMGIVTTADVFDATPAAFAIHTSNRGAGTGICDQYLDEGVTNRGLRVLLGGGRKWFLGAGTNGSARATSSDYVLPTDIASRWGVPAGASDPSRDLLSDFIKAGFNYAPDKTSLDLLPSNTTRLLGLFSFSNMNVAKDKIDKRRGASSVVDDFGFPDQPMLDEMTAKALQVLSKNKNGFTLMVEAASIDKQAHAMDTERWILDTLEFDRAVATARAFLATDPDTLIVVCADHECAGINIIGASRVTNAKLTELSQGIGNTNNAIREAVVGVYESAGFPVYTMADDGYPTTTDPDNKMLIGYAGNADRYENWLTNPLPLQDSQQPFGKVAPLNTYPAGPINRDTNGMFLVTGQVPSAGAGSSAVHTASDIPVYAEGRGASLFRGTIDNTDVFFSVMQAVLGGVPVTK
;
A
#
# COMPACT_ATOMS: atom_id res chain seq x y z
N MET A 1 -18.42 11.76 -21.15
CA MET A 1 -19.52 11.03 -21.88
C MET A 1 -20.84 11.36 -21.21
N SER A 2 -21.90 11.44 -21.97
CA SER A 2 -23.25 11.52 -21.40
C SER A 2 -24.15 10.50 -22.10
N ALA A 3 -25.05 9.88 -21.36
CA ALA A 3 -26.01 8.92 -21.87
C ALA A 3 -27.39 9.22 -21.27
N THR A 4 -28.44 9.13 -22.09
CA THR A 4 -29.81 9.24 -21.61
C THR A 4 -30.36 7.83 -21.40
N GLN A 5 -30.82 7.57 -20.18
CA GLN A 5 -31.42 6.28 -19.79
C GLN A 5 -32.83 6.16 -20.38
N SER A 6 -33.36 4.96 -20.35
CA SER A 6 -34.71 4.68 -20.86
C SER A 6 -35.83 5.41 -20.08
N ASP A 7 -35.56 5.85 -18.85
CA ASP A 7 -36.46 6.67 -18.04
C ASP A 7 -36.38 8.19 -18.33
N GLY A 8 -35.56 8.58 -19.31
CA GLY A 8 -35.36 9.95 -19.73
C GLY A 8 -34.32 10.73 -18.91
N LYS A 9 -33.72 10.13 -17.91
CA LYS A 9 -32.63 10.77 -17.15
C LYS A 9 -31.33 10.72 -17.93
N THR A 10 -30.61 11.83 -17.92
CA THR A 10 -29.26 11.91 -18.48
C THR A 10 -28.25 11.70 -17.36
N VAL A 11 -27.39 10.74 -17.53
CA VAL A 11 -26.23 10.48 -16.66
C VAL A 11 -24.97 10.90 -17.39
N GLN A 12 -23.99 11.40 -16.64
CA GLN A 12 -22.69 11.82 -17.16
C GLN A 12 -21.57 11.02 -16.52
N ALA A 13 -20.59 10.65 -17.31
CA ALA A 13 -19.36 10.06 -16.86
C ALA A 13 -18.18 10.88 -17.39
N PHE A 14 -17.19 11.09 -16.54
CA PHE A 14 -16.01 11.89 -16.83
C PHE A 14 -14.79 11.01 -16.81
N GLY A 15 -13.80 11.33 -17.60
CA GLY A 15 -12.54 10.60 -17.62
C GLY A 15 -11.54 11.26 -18.57
N ASN A 16 -10.27 11.03 -18.29
CA ASN A 16 -9.20 11.35 -19.21
C ASN A 16 -8.98 10.15 -20.14
N PHE A 17 -8.82 10.44 -21.42
CA PHE A 17 -8.56 9.40 -22.42
C PHE A 17 -7.22 9.65 -23.06
N GLU A 18 -6.37 8.67 -23.01
CA GLU A 18 -5.15 8.65 -23.78
C GLU A 18 -5.12 7.38 -24.65
N VAL A 19 -4.84 7.56 -25.94
CA VAL A 19 -4.74 6.42 -26.86
C VAL A 19 -3.28 6.31 -27.29
N ILE A 20 -2.61 5.30 -26.75
CA ILE A 20 -1.20 5.02 -27.05
C ILE A 20 -1.11 3.72 -27.84
N ALA A 21 -0.41 3.78 -28.98
CA ALA A 21 -0.11 2.60 -29.77
C ALA A 21 1.11 1.87 -29.19
N ALA A 22 0.96 0.60 -28.85
CA ALA A 22 2.11 -0.26 -28.54
C ALA A 22 2.90 -0.54 -29.82
N VAL A 23 4.13 -0.03 -29.89
CA VAL A 23 4.98 -0.14 -31.07
C VAL A 23 5.85 -1.40 -30.97
N PRO A 24 5.81 -2.33 -31.95
CA PRO A 24 6.71 -3.48 -31.95
C PRO A 24 8.18 -3.04 -32.04
N GLN A 25 8.97 -3.33 -31.01
CA GLN A 25 10.35 -2.89 -30.90
C GLN A 25 11.35 -3.99 -30.51
N GLY A 26 10.88 -5.18 -30.17
CA GLY A 26 11.79 -6.26 -29.80
C GLY A 26 11.20 -7.29 -28.82
N ARG A 27 12.03 -7.75 -27.88
CA ARG A 27 11.59 -8.76 -26.91
C ARG A 27 10.59 -8.17 -25.92
N ARG A 28 9.52 -8.92 -25.68
CA ARG A 28 8.41 -8.53 -24.82
C ARG A 28 8.59 -9.10 -23.41
N ALA A 29 8.04 -8.41 -22.44
CA ALA A 29 7.89 -8.96 -21.10
C ALA A 29 6.79 -10.04 -21.12
N LYS A 30 7.13 -11.21 -20.60
CA LYS A 30 6.20 -12.31 -20.41
C LYS A 30 5.44 -12.16 -19.09
N ASN A 31 6.15 -11.81 -18.04
CA ASN A 31 5.60 -11.61 -16.70
C ASN A 31 5.76 -10.15 -16.29
N VAL A 32 4.81 -9.67 -15.50
CA VAL A 32 4.86 -8.35 -14.85
C VAL A 32 4.63 -8.53 -13.37
N ILE A 33 5.51 -7.94 -12.56
CA ILE A 33 5.38 -7.89 -11.10
C ILE A 33 5.37 -6.44 -10.69
N TYR A 34 4.21 -5.96 -10.21
CA TYR A 34 4.12 -4.71 -9.48
C TYR A 34 4.36 -4.97 -8.01
N LEU A 35 5.20 -4.17 -7.39
CA LEU A 35 5.32 -4.09 -5.94
C LEU A 35 4.99 -2.66 -5.53
N ILE A 36 3.92 -2.51 -4.77
CA ILE A 36 3.39 -1.22 -4.33
C ILE A 36 3.61 -1.11 -2.83
N GLY A 37 4.44 -0.16 -2.43
CA GLY A 37 4.50 0.27 -1.04
C GLY A 37 3.45 1.37 -0.86
N ASP A 38 2.34 1.06 -0.20
CA ASP A 38 1.31 2.05 0.07
C ASP A 38 1.90 3.17 0.93
N GLY A 39 1.72 4.42 0.51
CA GLY A 39 2.28 5.58 1.19
C GLY A 39 3.80 5.77 1.12
N PHE A 40 4.51 4.96 0.32
CA PHE A 40 5.96 4.84 0.30
C PHE A 40 6.65 5.99 -0.43
N GLY A 41 7.22 6.93 0.33
CA GLY A 41 8.06 8.00 -0.17
C GLY A 41 9.57 7.72 -0.08
N ILE A 42 10.36 8.66 -0.59
CA ILE A 42 11.84 8.56 -0.57
C ILE A 42 12.40 8.50 0.86
N ALA A 43 11.79 9.23 1.79
CA ALA A 43 12.25 9.25 3.19
C ALA A 43 11.98 7.92 3.89
N HIS A 44 10.87 7.24 3.61
CA HIS A 44 10.59 5.89 4.11
C HIS A 44 11.71 4.93 3.74
N ARG A 45 12.10 4.92 2.46
CA ARG A 45 13.23 4.11 1.97
C ARG A 45 14.53 4.44 2.69
N THR A 46 14.79 5.73 2.91
CA THR A 46 16.04 6.16 3.54
C THR A 46 16.11 5.70 4.98
N ALA A 47 15.03 5.83 5.75
CA ALA A 47 14.97 5.35 7.13
C ALA A 47 15.13 3.83 7.21
N ALA A 48 14.44 3.09 6.35
CA ALA A 48 14.56 1.63 6.27
C ALA A 48 16.00 1.20 5.93
N ARG A 49 16.64 1.90 5.00
CA ARG A 49 18.06 1.63 4.68
C ARG A 49 18.99 1.88 5.86
N ILE A 50 18.79 2.97 6.61
CA ILE A 50 19.58 3.26 7.81
C ILE A 50 19.42 2.13 8.83
N MET A 51 18.19 1.71 9.11
CA MET A 51 17.90 0.67 10.09
C MET A 51 18.33 -0.73 9.60
N GLY A 52 18.04 -1.06 8.35
CA GLY A 52 18.26 -2.40 7.81
C GLY A 52 19.69 -2.66 7.32
N GLN A 53 20.45 -1.62 6.98
CA GLN A 53 21.80 -1.76 6.43
C GLN A 53 22.88 -1.16 7.34
N GLY A 54 22.45 -0.32 8.28
CA GLY A 54 23.36 0.44 9.13
C GLY A 54 24.08 1.58 8.40
N VAL A 55 24.71 2.43 9.18
CA VAL A 55 25.45 3.62 8.70
C VAL A 55 26.83 3.64 9.31
N GLN A 56 27.85 3.86 8.49
CA GLN A 56 29.23 4.06 8.92
C GLN A 56 29.86 5.23 8.17
N LEU A 57 30.55 6.09 8.89
CA LEU A 57 31.21 7.28 8.32
C LEU A 57 30.24 8.14 7.48
N GLY A 58 29.00 8.28 7.93
CA GLY A 58 27.99 9.12 7.30
C GLY A 58 27.32 8.53 6.04
N LYS A 59 27.57 7.27 5.72
CA LYS A 59 26.91 6.58 4.62
C LYS A 59 26.37 5.22 5.01
N SER A 60 25.39 4.73 4.27
CA SER A 60 24.87 3.37 4.42
C SER A 60 25.95 2.33 4.09
N ASN A 61 26.02 1.28 4.88
CA ASN A 61 27.00 0.19 4.71
C ASN A 61 26.76 -0.61 3.43
N SER A 62 25.49 -0.77 3.03
CA SER A 62 25.09 -1.51 1.84
C SER A 62 23.81 -0.94 1.22
N LYS A 63 23.36 -1.55 0.14
CA LYS A 63 22.14 -1.22 -0.58
C LYS A 63 21.04 -2.20 -0.21
N MET A 64 19.83 -1.71 -0.10
CA MET A 64 18.62 -2.52 -0.11
C MET A 64 18.36 -3.09 -1.53
N ALA A 65 17.45 -4.04 -1.63
CA ALA A 65 17.04 -4.60 -2.93
C ALA A 65 16.50 -3.51 -3.86
N ILE A 66 15.66 -2.63 -3.34
CA ILE A 66 15.11 -1.46 -4.04
C ILE A 66 16.23 -0.53 -4.54
N ASP A 67 17.24 -0.25 -3.71
CA ASP A 67 18.36 0.64 -4.07
C ASP A 67 19.23 0.09 -5.21
N SER A 68 19.13 -1.19 -5.47
CA SER A 68 19.94 -1.89 -6.47
C SER A 68 19.26 -2.00 -7.84
N MET A 69 18.02 -1.52 -7.97
CA MET A 69 17.29 -1.53 -9.24
C MET A 69 17.87 -0.50 -10.21
N PRO A 70 18.07 -0.87 -11.50
CA PRO A 70 18.89 -0.07 -12.42
C PRO A 70 18.18 1.16 -13.01
N TYR A 71 16.83 1.18 -13.02
CA TYR A 71 16.08 2.28 -13.62
C TYR A 71 15.18 2.94 -12.58
N THR A 72 15.09 4.28 -12.67
CA THR A 72 14.32 5.09 -11.74
C THR A 72 13.61 6.20 -12.49
N ALA A 73 12.34 6.41 -12.14
CA ALA A 73 11.54 7.57 -12.48
C ALA A 73 10.96 8.20 -11.21
N ILE A 74 10.41 9.39 -11.34
CA ILE A 74 9.62 10.07 -10.32
C ILE A 74 8.22 10.25 -10.89
N ALA A 75 7.18 9.81 -10.17
CA ALA A 75 5.81 9.88 -10.64
C ALA A 75 4.96 10.86 -9.84
N GLN A 76 4.18 11.66 -10.55
CA GLN A 76 3.14 12.52 -9.99
C GLN A 76 1.91 11.66 -9.69
N THR A 77 1.25 11.86 -8.54
CA THR A 77 0.24 10.94 -8.02
C THR A 77 -1.18 11.50 -7.95
N HIS A 78 -1.45 12.70 -8.47
CA HIS A 78 -2.79 13.29 -8.37
C HIS A 78 -3.89 12.36 -8.91
N SER A 79 -5.08 12.42 -8.29
CA SER A 79 -6.30 11.79 -8.79
C SER A 79 -7.03 12.70 -9.79
N LEU A 80 -8.21 12.30 -10.26
CA LEU A 80 -8.98 13.10 -11.20
C LEU A 80 -9.56 14.36 -10.53
N ASN A 81 -9.93 14.28 -9.26
CA ASN A 81 -10.61 15.35 -8.53
C ASN A 81 -9.78 15.98 -7.41
N SER A 82 -8.54 15.54 -7.21
CA SER A 82 -7.69 16.05 -6.13
C SER A 82 -6.21 16.01 -6.50
N ILE A 83 -5.46 17.02 -6.06
CA ILE A 83 -3.99 17.00 -6.15
C ILE A 83 -3.38 15.94 -5.22
N ILE A 84 -4.10 15.57 -4.16
CA ILE A 84 -3.71 14.52 -3.23
C ILE A 84 -4.64 13.34 -3.46
N THR A 85 -4.08 12.24 -3.93
CA THR A 85 -4.83 11.01 -4.17
C THR A 85 -5.06 10.21 -2.90
N ASP A 86 -6.13 9.42 -2.86
CA ASP A 86 -6.17 8.25 -1.98
C ASP A 86 -5.65 7.00 -2.74
N SER A 87 -5.54 5.88 -2.04
CA SER A 87 -4.95 4.66 -2.59
C SER A 87 -5.77 4.05 -3.73
N ALA A 88 -7.10 4.26 -3.77
CA ALA A 88 -7.96 3.71 -4.81
C ALA A 88 -7.57 4.23 -6.21
N PRO A 89 -7.66 5.55 -6.52
CA PRO A 89 -7.23 6.06 -7.81
C PRO A 89 -5.71 6.01 -7.99
N GLY A 90 -4.92 6.05 -6.91
CA GLY A 90 -3.47 5.90 -6.98
C GLY A 90 -3.06 4.55 -7.59
N ALA A 91 -3.61 3.45 -7.09
CA ALA A 91 -3.38 2.12 -7.64
C ALA A 91 -4.12 1.86 -8.95
N HIS A 92 -5.33 2.41 -9.12
CA HIS A 92 -6.14 2.33 -10.33
C HIS A 92 -5.36 2.78 -11.58
N CYS A 93 -4.54 3.84 -11.47
CA CYS A 93 -3.72 4.32 -12.57
C CYS A 93 -2.79 3.23 -13.13
N TYR A 94 -2.23 2.39 -12.27
CA TYR A 94 -1.30 1.33 -12.67
C TYR A 94 -1.97 0.15 -13.37
N SER A 95 -3.24 -0.06 -13.09
CA SER A 95 -4.01 -1.19 -13.61
C SER A 95 -4.86 -0.85 -14.83
N THR A 96 -5.15 0.44 -15.06
CA THR A 96 -6.06 0.91 -16.11
C THR A 96 -5.46 1.95 -17.06
N GLY A 97 -4.42 2.67 -16.63
CA GLY A 97 -3.86 3.81 -17.38
C GLY A 97 -4.76 5.05 -17.39
N ASN A 98 -5.73 5.13 -16.47
CA ASN A 98 -6.67 6.24 -16.36
C ASN A 98 -6.65 6.84 -14.96
N LYS A 99 -7.11 8.08 -14.84
CA LYS A 99 -7.41 8.71 -13.56
C LYS A 99 -8.84 8.41 -13.15
N ALA A 100 -9.07 8.30 -11.84
CA ALA A 100 -10.39 8.23 -11.23
C ALA A 100 -10.50 9.25 -10.10
N ASN A 101 -11.70 9.49 -9.60
CA ASN A 101 -11.87 10.29 -8.38
C ASN A 101 -11.35 9.53 -7.16
N ASN A 102 -11.01 10.24 -6.10
CA ASN A 102 -10.76 9.62 -4.81
C ASN A 102 -11.91 8.67 -4.47
N ASN A 103 -11.59 7.48 -3.93
CA ASN A 103 -12.54 6.44 -3.57
C ASN A 103 -12.99 5.48 -4.70
N GLU A 104 -12.63 5.73 -5.96
CA GLU A 104 -13.09 4.98 -7.13
C GLU A 104 -12.05 3.99 -7.65
N GLU A 105 -12.51 2.81 -8.07
CA GLU A 105 -11.72 1.68 -8.54
C GLU A 105 -12.27 1.13 -9.86
N GLY A 106 -11.47 1.14 -10.92
CA GLY A 106 -11.82 0.53 -12.20
C GLY A 106 -12.99 1.15 -12.94
N VAL A 107 -13.40 2.36 -12.58
CA VAL A 107 -14.55 3.03 -13.17
C VAL A 107 -14.23 4.46 -13.59
N PHE A 108 -14.99 4.98 -14.54
CA PHE A 108 -15.10 6.40 -14.77
C PHE A 108 -16.14 6.99 -13.82
N PRO A 109 -15.90 8.19 -13.27
CA PRO A 109 -16.88 8.87 -12.46
C PRO A 109 -18.19 9.11 -13.22
N ASP A 110 -19.32 9.03 -12.54
CA ASP A 110 -20.61 9.48 -13.02
C ASP A 110 -21.35 10.29 -11.92
N ASP A 111 -22.63 10.54 -12.11
CA ASP A 111 -23.46 11.34 -11.21
C ASP A 111 -24.51 10.52 -10.45
N THR A 112 -24.40 9.18 -10.49
CA THR A 112 -25.27 8.27 -9.73
C THR A 112 -24.71 8.04 -8.33
N ALA A 113 -25.56 7.60 -7.41
CA ALA A 113 -25.16 7.25 -6.05
C ALA A 113 -24.93 5.74 -5.86
N ALA A 114 -25.13 4.94 -6.90
CA ALA A 114 -24.93 3.50 -6.81
C ALA A 114 -23.44 3.14 -6.91
N PHE A 115 -23.01 2.16 -6.14
CA PHE A 115 -21.58 1.86 -6.01
C PHE A 115 -20.98 1.07 -7.18
N PHE A 116 -21.81 0.41 -7.99
CA PHE A 116 -21.33 -0.58 -8.95
C PHE A 116 -21.79 -0.34 -10.40
N ASP A 117 -22.58 0.71 -10.66
CA ASP A 117 -23.15 0.99 -11.99
C ASP A 117 -22.35 1.99 -12.83
N ASN A 118 -21.31 2.58 -12.26
CA ASN A 118 -20.40 3.48 -12.98
C ASN A 118 -19.81 2.82 -14.24
N PRO A 119 -19.57 3.58 -15.31
CA PRO A 119 -18.93 3.07 -16.52
C PRO A 119 -17.58 2.43 -16.23
N ARG A 120 -17.43 1.16 -16.60
CA ARG A 120 -16.24 0.37 -16.28
C ARG A 120 -15.08 0.63 -17.23
N ILE A 121 -13.88 0.56 -16.68
CA ILE A 121 -12.63 0.58 -17.44
C ILE A 121 -12.06 -0.84 -17.47
N GLU A 122 -11.64 -1.31 -18.63
CA GLU A 122 -11.03 -2.63 -18.73
C GLU A 122 -9.67 -2.64 -18.04
N TYR A 123 -9.50 -3.52 -17.09
CA TYR A 123 -8.23 -3.73 -16.41
C TYR A 123 -7.19 -4.39 -17.32
N MET A 124 -5.91 -4.06 -17.11
CA MET A 124 -4.77 -4.72 -17.75
C MET A 124 -4.87 -6.25 -17.66
N GLY A 125 -5.24 -6.78 -16.48
CA GLY A 125 -5.38 -8.22 -16.27
C GLY A 125 -6.43 -8.85 -17.20
N ALA A 126 -7.60 -8.21 -17.36
CA ALA A 126 -8.65 -8.66 -18.26
C ALA A 126 -8.20 -8.60 -19.73
N TYR A 127 -7.61 -7.48 -20.15
CA TYR A 127 -7.07 -7.31 -21.49
C TYR A 127 -6.01 -8.39 -21.82
N LEU A 128 -5.07 -8.62 -20.93
CA LEU A 128 -3.99 -9.59 -21.14
C LEU A 128 -4.46 -11.04 -21.06
N LEU A 129 -5.48 -11.35 -20.27
CA LEU A 129 -6.10 -12.67 -20.28
C LEU A 129 -6.69 -12.97 -21.66
N ARG A 130 -7.58 -12.09 -22.18
CA ARG A 130 -8.28 -12.34 -23.45
C ARG A 130 -7.40 -12.26 -24.68
N THR A 131 -6.30 -11.49 -24.64
CA THR A 131 -5.41 -11.31 -25.80
C THR A 131 -4.21 -12.24 -25.80
N SER A 132 -3.76 -12.70 -24.65
CA SER A 132 -2.53 -13.49 -24.53
C SER A 132 -2.60 -14.63 -23.52
N GLY A 133 -3.74 -14.85 -22.85
CA GLY A 133 -3.93 -15.94 -21.91
C GLY A 133 -3.09 -15.80 -20.61
N LYS A 134 -2.67 -14.57 -20.27
CA LYS A 134 -1.97 -14.34 -19.01
C LYS A 134 -2.93 -14.46 -17.83
N THR A 135 -2.41 -14.92 -16.70
CA THR A 135 -3.17 -15.00 -15.44
C THR A 135 -2.77 -13.89 -14.50
N MET A 136 -3.53 -13.70 -13.43
CA MET A 136 -3.32 -12.63 -12.47
C MET A 136 -3.22 -13.15 -11.04
N GLY A 137 -2.40 -12.46 -10.23
CA GLY A 137 -2.33 -12.65 -8.78
C GLY A 137 -2.33 -11.31 -8.05
N ILE A 138 -2.87 -11.34 -6.85
CA ILE A 138 -2.94 -10.23 -5.91
C ILE A 138 -2.44 -10.71 -4.56
N VAL A 139 -1.51 -9.97 -3.97
CA VAL A 139 -0.92 -10.23 -2.65
C VAL A 139 -0.90 -8.91 -1.89
N THR A 140 -1.36 -8.89 -0.66
CA THR A 140 -1.36 -7.70 0.18
C THR A 140 -1.15 -8.02 1.64
N THR A 141 -0.63 -7.08 2.42
CA THR A 141 -0.66 -7.12 3.89
C THR A 141 -1.93 -6.48 4.46
N ALA A 142 -2.78 -5.88 3.61
CA ALA A 142 -4.10 -5.38 3.99
C ALA A 142 -5.16 -6.49 4.01
N ASP A 143 -6.36 -6.08 4.35
CA ASP A 143 -7.61 -6.74 3.99
C ASP A 143 -7.75 -6.75 2.45
N VAL A 144 -8.04 -7.88 1.85
CA VAL A 144 -8.10 -7.99 0.37
C VAL A 144 -9.18 -7.12 -0.27
N PHE A 145 -10.16 -6.62 0.50
CA PHE A 145 -11.14 -5.67 -0.02
C PHE A 145 -10.62 -4.24 -0.11
N ASP A 146 -9.49 -3.94 0.56
CA ASP A 146 -8.94 -2.58 0.60
C ASP A 146 -8.58 -2.07 -0.79
N ALA A 147 -8.43 -0.77 -0.90
CA ALA A 147 -8.38 -0.05 -2.17
C ALA A 147 -7.31 -0.54 -3.14
N THR A 148 -6.07 -0.67 -2.70
CA THR A 148 -4.95 -1.02 -3.58
C THR A 148 -5.10 -2.41 -4.21
N PRO A 149 -5.41 -3.50 -3.46
CA PRO A 149 -5.68 -4.79 -4.07
C PRO A 149 -6.93 -4.78 -4.95
N ALA A 150 -8.00 -4.09 -4.53
CA ALA A 150 -9.26 -4.02 -5.27
C ALA A 150 -9.10 -3.29 -6.61
N ALA A 151 -8.32 -2.20 -6.65
CA ALA A 151 -8.06 -1.42 -7.85
C ALA A 151 -7.34 -2.18 -8.99
N PHE A 152 -6.95 -3.43 -8.80
CA PHE A 152 -6.44 -4.29 -9.86
C PHE A 152 -7.47 -5.23 -10.46
N ALA A 153 -8.65 -5.37 -9.83
CA ALA A 153 -9.61 -6.38 -10.24
C ALA A 153 -11.10 -5.97 -10.09
N ILE A 154 -11.42 -4.89 -9.38
CA ILE A 154 -12.78 -4.59 -8.96
C ILE A 154 -13.27 -3.27 -9.54
N HIS A 155 -14.57 -3.19 -9.84
CA HIS A 155 -15.23 -2.00 -10.35
C HIS A 155 -16.20 -1.48 -9.32
N THR A 156 -15.89 -0.33 -8.71
CA THR A 156 -16.76 0.33 -7.75
C THR A 156 -16.44 1.82 -7.66
N SER A 157 -17.45 2.63 -7.38
CA SER A 157 -17.25 4.04 -7.00
C SER A 157 -17.06 4.22 -5.49
N ASN A 158 -17.04 3.13 -4.70
CA ASN A 158 -16.90 3.18 -3.26
C ASN A 158 -16.01 2.04 -2.74
N ARG A 159 -14.74 2.38 -2.43
CA ARG A 159 -13.76 1.45 -1.84
C ARG A 159 -14.21 0.80 -0.51
N GLY A 160 -15.23 1.35 0.13
CA GLY A 160 -15.81 0.79 1.36
C GLY A 160 -16.84 -0.32 1.14
N ALA A 161 -17.20 -0.63 -0.10
CA ALA A 161 -18.27 -1.60 -0.41
C ALA A 161 -17.78 -3.06 -0.35
N GLY A 162 -17.26 -3.47 0.81
CA GLY A 162 -16.49 -4.71 0.97
C GLY A 162 -17.20 -6.00 0.59
N THR A 163 -18.53 -6.12 0.79
CA THR A 163 -19.28 -7.30 0.36
C THR A 163 -19.18 -7.49 -1.16
N GLY A 164 -19.58 -6.46 -1.92
CA GLY A 164 -19.59 -6.54 -3.37
C GLY A 164 -18.20 -6.53 -4.01
N ILE A 165 -17.21 -5.88 -3.35
CA ILE A 165 -15.81 -5.97 -3.76
C ILE A 165 -15.33 -7.42 -3.71
N CYS A 166 -15.56 -8.11 -2.58
CA CYS A 166 -15.10 -9.49 -2.44
C CYS A 166 -15.86 -10.46 -3.34
N ASP A 167 -17.14 -10.24 -3.60
CA ASP A 167 -17.91 -11.06 -4.54
C ASP A 167 -17.37 -10.96 -5.97
N GLN A 168 -17.00 -9.75 -6.42
CA GLN A 168 -16.44 -9.56 -7.75
C GLN A 168 -15.13 -10.31 -7.97
N TYR A 169 -14.32 -10.55 -6.92
CA TYR A 169 -13.10 -11.36 -7.08
C TYR A 169 -13.40 -12.77 -7.59
N LEU A 170 -14.47 -13.38 -7.11
CA LEU A 170 -14.88 -14.70 -7.59
C LEU A 170 -15.68 -14.60 -8.88
N ASP A 171 -16.73 -13.81 -8.89
CA ASP A 171 -17.74 -13.79 -9.94
C ASP A 171 -17.18 -13.28 -11.27
N GLU A 172 -16.27 -12.33 -11.21
CA GLU A 172 -15.64 -11.74 -12.39
C GLU A 172 -14.12 -11.97 -12.45
N GLY A 173 -13.44 -11.87 -11.32
CA GLY A 173 -11.97 -11.95 -11.27
C GLY A 173 -11.43 -13.28 -11.77
N VAL A 174 -12.07 -14.38 -11.40
CA VAL A 174 -11.65 -15.74 -11.81
C VAL A 174 -11.88 -16.00 -13.29
N THR A 175 -13.05 -15.61 -13.81
CA THR A 175 -13.46 -15.91 -15.19
C THR A 175 -12.96 -14.88 -16.18
N ASN A 176 -13.10 -13.61 -15.87
CA ASN A 176 -12.90 -12.52 -16.82
C ASN A 176 -11.53 -11.85 -16.71
N ARG A 177 -10.82 -12.02 -15.57
CA ARG A 177 -9.52 -11.38 -15.33
C ARG A 177 -8.38 -12.37 -15.06
N GLY A 178 -8.70 -13.66 -15.02
CA GLY A 178 -7.71 -14.72 -14.84
C GLY A 178 -7.08 -14.77 -13.46
N LEU A 179 -7.80 -14.35 -12.42
CA LEU A 179 -7.34 -14.41 -11.03
C LEU A 179 -7.02 -15.87 -10.63
N ARG A 180 -5.82 -16.10 -10.16
CA ARG A 180 -5.32 -17.41 -9.71
C ARG A 180 -4.79 -17.36 -8.29
N VAL A 181 -4.39 -16.20 -7.81
CA VAL A 181 -3.83 -16.00 -6.48
C VAL A 181 -4.47 -14.78 -5.85
N LEU A 182 -5.00 -14.95 -4.64
CA LEU A 182 -5.50 -13.86 -3.80
C LEU A 182 -5.02 -14.14 -2.37
N LEU A 183 -4.07 -13.34 -1.87
CA LEU A 183 -3.45 -13.50 -0.56
C LEU A 183 -3.50 -12.19 0.22
N GLY A 184 -3.93 -12.26 1.48
CA GLY A 184 -3.99 -11.12 2.37
C GLY A 184 -4.75 -11.40 3.66
N GLY A 185 -5.27 -10.35 4.27
CA GLY A 185 -6.25 -10.40 5.34
C GLY A 185 -7.69 -10.44 4.81
N GLY A 186 -8.67 -10.18 5.70
CA GLY A 186 -10.04 -9.92 5.27
C GLY A 186 -10.98 -11.11 5.28
N ARG A 187 -10.69 -12.15 6.05
CA ARG A 187 -11.59 -13.32 6.17
C ARG A 187 -13.03 -12.93 6.50
N LYS A 188 -13.25 -11.84 7.23
CA LYS A 188 -14.58 -11.35 7.59
C LYS A 188 -15.54 -11.15 6.42
N TRP A 189 -15.02 -10.86 5.22
CA TRP A 189 -15.83 -10.66 4.01
C TRP A 189 -16.18 -11.96 3.28
N PHE A 190 -15.53 -13.06 3.67
CA PHE A 190 -15.73 -14.37 3.06
C PHE A 190 -16.67 -15.26 3.87
N LEU A 191 -17.06 -14.81 5.06
CA LEU A 191 -18.01 -15.49 5.94
C LEU A 191 -19.41 -14.94 5.70
N GLY A 192 -20.40 -15.81 5.50
CA GLY A 192 -21.79 -15.37 5.33
C GLY A 192 -22.30 -14.55 6.53
N ALA A 193 -23.13 -13.54 6.27
CA ALA A 193 -23.79 -12.76 7.32
C ALA A 193 -24.52 -13.69 8.31
N GLY A 194 -24.43 -13.38 9.61
CA GLY A 194 -24.92 -14.27 10.67
C GLY A 194 -23.87 -15.23 11.23
N THR A 195 -22.77 -15.45 10.51
CA THR A 195 -21.59 -16.12 11.07
C THR A 195 -20.84 -15.15 11.99
N ASN A 196 -20.39 -15.63 13.14
CA ASN A 196 -19.63 -14.79 14.06
C ASN A 196 -18.41 -14.19 13.36
N GLY A 197 -18.30 -12.88 13.42
CA GLY A 197 -17.21 -12.13 12.81
C GLY A 197 -17.43 -11.76 11.34
N SER A 198 -18.52 -12.13 10.68
CA SER A 198 -18.81 -11.65 9.33
C SER A 198 -19.03 -10.14 9.29
N ALA A 199 -18.43 -9.48 8.28
CA ALA A 199 -18.66 -8.07 7.98
C ALA A 199 -19.57 -7.86 6.74
N ARG A 200 -20.07 -8.94 6.14
CA ARG A 200 -20.94 -8.86 4.97
C ARG A 200 -22.27 -8.18 5.31
N ALA A 201 -22.71 -7.29 4.44
CA ALA A 201 -23.93 -6.50 4.63
C ALA A 201 -24.61 -6.20 3.29
N THR A 202 -25.95 -6.21 3.30
CA THR A 202 -26.78 -5.88 2.12
C THR A 202 -26.49 -4.48 1.55
N SER A 203 -26.12 -3.52 2.41
CA SER A 203 -25.87 -2.13 1.99
C SER A 203 -24.63 -1.95 1.12
N SER A 204 -23.76 -2.95 1.09
CA SER A 204 -22.52 -2.95 0.28
C SER A 204 -22.46 -4.14 -0.69
N ASP A 205 -23.58 -4.77 -0.94
CA ASP A 205 -23.67 -5.93 -1.82
C ASP A 205 -23.60 -5.53 -3.30
N TYR A 206 -23.12 -6.44 -4.13
CA TYR A 206 -22.91 -6.24 -5.55
C TYR A 206 -24.15 -6.66 -6.34
N VAL A 207 -24.92 -5.68 -6.76
CA VAL A 207 -26.09 -5.92 -7.63
C VAL A 207 -26.10 -4.91 -8.77
N LEU A 208 -26.10 -5.40 -10.00
CA LEU A 208 -26.20 -4.60 -11.20
C LEU A 208 -27.62 -4.64 -11.79
N PRO A 209 -28.09 -3.53 -12.38
CA PRO A 209 -29.23 -3.58 -13.26
C PRO A 209 -29.03 -4.62 -14.38
N THR A 210 -30.06 -5.41 -14.67
CA THR A 210 -29.96 -6.57 -15.58
C THR A 210 -29.50 -6.19 -16.99
N ASP A 211 -29.92 -5.02 -17.47
CA ASP A 211 -29.53 -4.51 -18.79
C ASP A 211 -28.06 -4.07 -18.82
N ILE A 212 -27.55 -3.50 -17.72
CA ILE A 212 -26.12 -3.16 -17.57
C ILE A 212 -25.28 -4.42 -17.53
N ALA A 213 -25.64 -5.38 -16.69
CA ALA A 213 -24.93 -6.65 -16.58
C ALA A 213 -24.85 -7.38 -17.92
N SER A 214 -25.97 -7.40 -18.66
CA SER A 214 -26.04 -8.01 -20.00
C SER A 214 -25.13 -7.31 -21.01
N ARG A 215 -25.10 -5.97 -21.01
CA ARG A 215 -24.23 -5.18 -21.91
C ARG A 215 -22.76 -5.39 -21.63
N TRP A 216 -22.39 -5.55 -20.36
CA TRP A 216 -21.01 -5.76 -19.95
C TRP A 216 -20.58 -7.23 -20.01
N GLY A 217 -21.54 -8.15 -20.20
CA GLY A 217 -21.27 -9.59 -20.23
C GLY A 217 -20.77 -10.13 -18.90
N VAL A 218 -21.28 -9.58 -17.79
CA VAL A 218 -20.91 -9.95 -16.43
C VAL A 218 -22.12 -10.44 -15.64
N PRO A 219 -21.93 -11.19 -14.53
CA PRO A 219 -23.03 -11.53 -13.64
C PRO A 219 -23.70 -10.27 -13.10
N ALA A 220 -25.02 -10.33 -12.94
CA ALA A 220 -25.75 -9.23 -12.32
C ALA A 220 -25.47 -9.11 -10.82
N GLY A 221 -24.85 -10.12 -10.21
CA GLY A 221 -24.73 -10.21 -8.77
C GLY A 221 -26.08 -10.57 -8.12
N ALA A 222 -26.10 -10.60 -6.82
CA ALA A 222 -27.28 -10.83 -6.01
C ALA A 222 -27.12 -10.15 -4.66
N SER A 223 -28.23 -9.72 -4.07
CA SER A 223 -28.20 -9.31 -2.67
C SER A 223 -28.23 -10.56 -1.79
N ASP A 224 -27.07 -11.09 -1.48
CA ASP A 224 -26.88 -12.34 -0.76
C ASP A 224 -25.81 -12.26 0.34
N PRO A 225 -25.94 -11.35 1.32
CA PRO A 225 -24.93 -11.17 2.36
C PRO A 225 -24.67 -12.45 3.18
N SER A 226 -25.59 -13.42 3.15
CA SER A 226 -25.43 -14.73 3.78
C SER A 226 -24.55 -15.71 2.99
N ARG A 227 -24.06 -15.33 1.81
CA ARG A 227 -23.19 -16.14 0.97
C ARG A 227 -21.92 -16.55 1.71
N ASP A 228 -21.59 -17.82 1.71
CA ASP A 228 -20.30 -18.35 2.14
C ASP A 228 -19.30 -18.31 0.98
N LEU A 229 -18.70 -17.13 0.81
CA LEU A 229 -17.79 -16.88 -0.30
C LEU A 229 -16.52 -17.74 -0.22
N LEU A 230 -16.07 -18.09 1.00
CA LEU A 230 -14.93 -18.99 1.18
C LEU A 230 -15.21 -20.37 0.58
N SER A 231 -16.38 -20.95 0.88
CA SER A 231 -16.80 -22.22 0.30
C SER A 231 -16.91 -22.13 -1.23
N ASP A 232 -17.36 -21.01 -1.76
CA ASP A 232 -17.50 -20.82 -3.20
C ASP A 232 -16.13 -20.73 -3.90
N PHE A 233 -15.13 -20.09 -3.32
CA PHE A 233 -13.75 -20.13 -3.83
C PHE A 233 -13.19 -21.56 -3.84
N ILE A 234 -13.42 -22.33 -2.78
CA ILE A 234 -12.99 -23.73 -2.72
C ILE A 234 -13.67 -24.55 -3.82
N LYS A 235 -14.99 -24.40 -4.02
CA LYS A 235 -15.73 -25.04 -5.13
C LYS A 235 -15.21 -24.62 -6.50
N ALA A 236 -14.76 -23.37 -6.64
CA ALA A 236 -14.12 -22.88 -7.87
C ALA A 236 -12.69 -23.42 -8.07
N GLY A 237 -12.21 -24.31 -7.18
CA GLY A 237 -10.94 -25.02 -7.30
C GLY A 237 -9.75 -24.27 -6.71
N PHE A 238 -9.97 -23.33 -5.82
CA PHE A 238 -8.88 -22.70 -5.06
C PHE A 238 -8.45 -23.59 -3.89
N ASN A 239 -7.16 -23.77 -3.74
CA ASN A 239 -6.58 -24.27 -2.50
C ASN A 239 -6.64 -23.12 -1.48
N TYR A 240 -7.14 -23.41 -0.30
CA TYR A 240 -7.27 -22.43 0.77
C TYR A 240 -6.17 -22.59 1.82
N ALA A 241 -5.48 -21.51 2.15
CA ALA A 241 -4.49 -21.44 3.22
C ALA A 241 -4.93 -20.42 4.28
N PRO A 242 -5.34 -20.85 5.47
CA PRO A 242 -5.73 -19.95 6.55
C PRO A 242 -4.55 -19.32 7.31
N ASP A 243 -3.36 -19.88 7.19
CA ASP A 243 -2.16 -19.54 7.96
C ASP A 243 -0.88 -19.86 7.17
N LYS A 244 0.27 -19.42 7.72
CA LYS A 244 1.57 -19.65 7.11
C LYS A 244 1.90 -21.15 6.98
N THR A 245 1.62 -21.92 8.02
CA THR A 245 1.90 -23.37 8.01
C THR A 245 1.16 -24.05 6.86
N SER A 246 -0.13 -23.75 6.69
CA SER A 246 -0.93 -24.27 5.56
C SER A 246 -0.42 -23.76 4.22
N LEU A 247 0.01 -22.50 4.14
CA LEU A 247 0.60 -21.92 2.94
C LEU A 247 1.87 -22.68 2.51
N ASP A 248 2.73 -23.02 3.46
CA ASP A 248 3.96 -23.75 3.20
C ASP A 248 3.70 -25.20 2.73
N LEU A 249 2.69 -25.83 3.31
CA LEU A 249 2.32 -27.22 3.01
C LEU A 249 1.52 -27.40 1.72
N LEU A 250 1.22 -26.35 0.99
CA LEU A 250 0.47 -26.45 -0.25
C LEU A 250 1.15 -27.39 -1.27
N PRO A 251 0.37 -28.22 -1.97
CA PRO A 251 0.89 -29.08 -3.01
C PRO A 251 1.65 -28.32 -4.09
N SER A 252 2.75 -28.87 -4.57
CA SER A 252 3.58 -28.24 -5.61
C SER A 252 2.84 -28.00 -6.93
N ASN A 253 1.74 -28.72 -7.20
CA ASN A 253 0.91 -28.59 -8.37
C ASN A 253 -0.26 -27.59 -8.21
N THR A 254 -0.37 -26.88 -7.07
CA THR A 254 -1.39 -25.84 -6.86
C THR A 254 -1.38 -24.80 -7.97
N THR A 255 -2.53 -24.54 -8.60
CA THR A 255 -2.70 -23.58 -9.71
C THR A 255 -3.66 -22.45 -9.39
N ARG A 256 -4.41 -22.56 -8.28
CA ARG A 256 -5.29 -21.54 -7.74
C ARG A 256 -5.13 -21.49 -6.22
N LEU A 257 -4.95 -20.31 -5.67
CA LEU A 257 -4.62 -20.14 -4.26
C LEU A 257 -5.38 -18.95 -3.67
N LEU A 258 -6.11 -19.22 -2.59
CA LEU A 258 -6.71 -18.23 -1.69
C LEU A 258 -6.00 -18.33 -0.34
N GLY A 259 -5.48 -17.24 0.18
CA GLY A 259 -4.94 -17.16 1.53
C GLY A 259 -5.52 -15.97 2.27
N LEU A 260 -6.19 -16.24 3.38
CA LEU A 260 -6.80 -15.22 4.24
C LEU A 260 -6.24 -15.40 5.66
N PHE A 261 -5.17 -14.66 5.95
CA PHE A 261 -4.30 -14.91 7.10
C PHE A 261 -4.67 -14.14 8.35
N SER A 262 -5.66 -13.25 8.25
CA SER A 262 -6.20 -12.50 9.37
C SER A 262 -7.68 -12.21 9.13
N PHE A 263 -8.34 -11.79 10.19
CA PHE A 263 -9.75 -11.45 10.13
C PHE A 263 -9.98 -10.13 9.35
N SER A 264 -9.14 -9.13 9.59
CA SER A 264 -9.12 -7.84 8.90
C SER A 264 -7.75 -7.64 8.24
N ASN A 265 -7.10 -6.48 8.40
CA ASN A 265 -5.72 -6.30 7.93
C ASN A 265 -4.80 -7.31 8.61
N MET A 266 -3.75 -7.74 7.94
CA MET A 266 -2.70 -8.54 8.56
C MET A 266 -1.95 -7.71 9.61
N ASN A 267 -1.35 -8.38 10.58
CA ASN A 267 -0.48 -7.69 11.53
C ASN A 267 0.75 -7.11 10.84
N VAL A 268 1.22 -6.00 11.37
CA VAL A 268 2.40 -5.30 10.87
C VAL A 268 3.68 -6.14 11.05
N ALA A 269 4.71 -5.83 10.30
CA ALA A 269 5.97 -6.58 10.31
C ALA A 269 6.55 -6.70 11.74
N LYS A 270 6.55 -5.59 12.51
CA LYS A 270 7.04 -5.58 13.90
C LYS A 270 6.39 -6.67 14.75
N ASP A 271 5.07 -6.73 14.72
CA ASP A 271 4.32 -7.66 15.57
C ASP A 271 4.57 -9.12 15.15
N LYS A 272 4.63 -9.38 13.84
CA LYS A 272 4.97 -10.72 13.30
C LYS A 272 6.41 -11.15 13.68
N ILE A 273 7.37 -10.23 13.59
CA ILE A 273 8.76 -10.47 13.98
C ILE A 273 8.83 -10.80 15.47
N ASP A 274 8.22 -9.97 16.32
CA ASP A 274 8.21 -10.18 17.77
C ASP A 274 7.57 -11.51 18.15
N LYS A 275 6.45 -11.86 17.51
CA LYS A 275 5.80 -13.16 17.72
C LYS A 275 6.73 -14.33 17.38
N ARG A 276 7.42 -14.26 16.24
CA ARG A 276 8.35 -15.31 15.80
C ARG A 276 9.57 -15.43 16.73
N ARG A 277 9.96 -14.34 17.35
CA ARG A 277 11.02 -14.27 18.37
C ARG A 277 10.54 -14.66 19.77
N GLY A 278 9.26 -14.92 19.95
CA GLY A 278 8.67 -15.25 21.25
C GLY A 278 8.55 -14.06 22.21
N ALA A 279 8.67 -12.84 21.70
CA ALA A 279 8.66 -11.62 22.50
C ALA A 279 7.28 -10.99 22.69
N SER A 280 6.30 -11.31 21.82
CA SER A 280 4.98 -10.70 21.84
C SER A 280 3.89 -11.70 21.49
N SER A 281 2.69 -11.46 22.02
CA SER A 281 1.47 -12.22 21.70
C SER A 281 0.45 -11.39 20.91
N VAL A 282 0.82 -10.18 20.45
CA VAL A 282 -0.13 -9.29 19.76
C VAL A 282 -0.63 -9.83 18.42
N VAL A 283 0.06 -10.76 17.81
CA VAL A 283 -0.42 -11.46 16.62
C VAL A 283 -1.39 -12.53 17.05
N ASP A 284 -2.60 -12.12 17.31
CA ASP A 284 -3.71 -13.00 17.69
C ASP A 284 -5.04 -12.34 17.32
N ASP A 285 -5.10 -11.75 16.13
CA ASP A 285 -6.32 -11.15 15.63
C ASP A 285 -7.33 -12.26 15.34
N PHE A 286 -8.32 -12.41 16.23
CA PHE A 286 -9.35 -13.44 16.14
C PHE A 286 -8.81 -14.88 15.97
N GLY A 287 -7.68 -15.19 16.61
CA GLY A 287 -7.07 -16.53 16.56
C GLY A 287 -6.22 -16.81 15.34
N PHE A 288 -5.61 -15.79 14.75
CA PHE A 288 -4.69 -15.95 13.60
C PHE A 288 -3.23 -15.62 13.94
N PRO A 289 -2.58 -16.34 14.85
CA PRO A 289 -1.23 -16.03 15.30
C PRO A 289 -0.14 -16.42 14.29
N ASP A 290 -0.43 -17.29 13.32
CA ASP A 290 0.54 -17.81 12.34
C ASP A 290 0.35 -17.11 10.98
N GLN A 291 0.81 -15.86 10.89
CA GLN A 291 0.72 -15.07 9.67
C GLN A 291 2.03 -15.11 8.88
N PRO A 292 1.95 -15.24 7.54
CA PRO A 292 3.14 -15.15 6.69
C PRO A 292 3.66 -13.71 6.59
N MET A 293 4.95 -13.57 6.26
CA MET A 293 5.53 -12.30 5.82
C MET A 293 5.24 -12.07 4.33
N LEU A 294 5.36 -10.82 3.90
CA LEU A 294 5.06 -10.43 2.51
C LEU A 294 5.96 -11.13 1.49
N ASP A 295 7.23 -11.34 1.80
CA ASP A 295 8.16 -12.06 0.93
C ASP A 295 7.80 -13.55 0.80
N GLU A 296 7.28 -14.18 1.86
CA GLU A 296 6.80 -15.56 1.86
C GLU A 296 5.54 -15.71 0.99
N MET A 297 4.59 -14.77 1.12
CA MET A 297 3.40 -14.71 0.25
C MET A 297 3.79 -14.48 -1.21
N THR A 298 4.72 -13.55 -1.47
CA THR A 298 5.23 -13.24 -2.81
C THR A 298 5.86 -14.48 -3.45
N ALA A 299 6.72 -15.20 -2.72
CA ALA A 299 7.35 -16.42 -3.22
C ALA A 299 6.31 -17.49 -3.60
N LYS A 300 5.29 -17.67 -2.76
CA LYS A 300 4.22 -18.65 -3.04
C LYS A 300 3.36 -18.24 -4.23
N ALA A 301 3.04 -16.95 -4.35
CA ALA A 301 2.31 -16.40 -5.51
C ALA A 301 3.07 -16.65 -6.82
N LEU A 302 4.37 -16.35 -6.84
CA LEU A 302 5.24 -16.61 -7.98
C LEU A 302 5.32 -18.11 -8.33
N GLN A 303 5.40 -18.98 -7.33
CA GLN A 303 5.38 -20.44 -7.53
C GLN A 303 4.09 -20.92 -8.20
N VAL A 304 2.94 -20.33 -7.85
CA VAL A 304 1.63 -20.69 -8.44
C VAL A 304 1.51 -20.13 -9.86
N LEU A 305 1.80 -18.83 -10.04
CA LEU A 305 1.56 -18.11 -11.29
C LEU A 305 2.53 -18.52 -12.42
N SER A 306 3.78 -18.84 -12.08
CA SER A 306 4.79 -19.24 -13.08
C SER A 306 4.46 -20.53 -13.84
N LYS A 307 3.47 -21.30 -13.38
CA LYS A 307 2.96 -22.47 -14.10
C LYS A 307 2.21 -22.11 -15.38
N ASN A 308 1.71 -20.89 -15.49
CA ASN A 308 1.12 -20.41 -16.72
C ASN A 308 2.21 -20.07 -17.76
N LYS A 309 2.30 -20.88 -18.81
CA LYS A 309 3.30 -20.70 -19.88
C LYS A 309 3.14 -19.38 -20.64
N ASN A 310 1.94 -18.81 -20.64
CA ASN A 310 1.65 -17.51 -21.26
C ASN A 310 2.11 -16.33 -20.39
N GLY A 311 2.53 -16.59 -19.15
CA GLY A 311 2.94 -15.58 -18.20
C GLY A 311 1.80 -15.04 -17.34
N PHE A 312 2.11 -14.04 -16.53
CA PHE A 312 1.20 -13.50 -15.53
C PHE A 312 1.43 -12.01 -15.27
N THR A 313 0.45 -11.41 -14.60
CA THR A 313 0.61 -10.16 -13.86
C THR A 313 0.44 -10.45 -12.37
N LEU A 314 1.31 -9.90 -11.54
CA LEU A 314 1.25 -10.04 -10.10
C LEU A 314 1.34 -8.64 -9.47
N MET A 315 0.37 -8.31 -8.64
CA MET A 315 0.44 -7.17 -7.75
C MET A 315 0.79 -7.65 -6.34
N VAL A 316 1.76 -6.99 -5.70
CA VAL A 316 2.20 -7.23 -4.32
C VAL A 316 2.18 -5.91 -3.59
N GLU A 317 1.46 -5.83 -2.50
CA GLU A 317 1.30 -4.60 -1.73
C GLU A 317 1.81 -4.75 -0.30
N ALA A 318 2.62 -3.78 0.11
CA ALA A 318 2.96 -3.52 1.51
C ALA A 318 2.09 -2.38 2.04
N ALA A 319 0.89 -2.72 2.48
CA ALA A 319 -0.13 -1.76 2.88
C ALA A 319 0.17 -1.05 4.21
N SER A 320 0.97 -1.70 5.08
CA SER A 320 1.15 -1.20 6.44
C SER A 320 2.19 -0.08 6.54
N ILE A 321 2.93 0.22 5.48
CA ILE A 321 3.79 1.42 5.45
C ILE A 321 2.90 2.66 5.63
N ASP A 322 1.85 2.78 4.83
CA ASP A 322 0.87 3.86 4.91
C ASP A 322 0.13 3.87 6.25
N LYS A 323 -0.45 2.73 6.63
CA LYS A 323 -1.27 2.62 7.84
C LYS A 323 -0.49 3.01 9.10
N GLN A 324 0.79 2.69 9.16
CA GLN A 324 1.64 3.07 10.28
C GLN A 324 2.22 4.49 10.13
N ALA A 325 2.38 4.99 8.91
CA ALA A 325 2.71 6.39 8.67
C ALA A 325 1.56 7.33 9.09
N HIS A 326 0.31 6.97 8.82
CA HIS A 326 -0.85 7.67 9.36
C HIS A 326 -0.85 7.75 10.88
N ALA A 327 -0.48 6.67 11.55
CA ALA A 327 -0.32 6.62 13.00
C ALA A 327 0.94 7.31 13.50
N MET A 328 1.86 7.70 12.59
CA MET A 328 3.20 8.20 12.90
C MET A 328 4.02 7.24 13.77
N ASP A 329 3.76 5.95 13.63
CA ASP A 329 4.50 4.89 14.32
C ASP A 329 5.77 4.56 13.54
N THR A 330 6.83 5.28 13.88
CA THR A 330 8.12 5.24 13.18
C THR A 330 8.71 3.83 13.12
N GLU A 331 8.68 3.11 14.23
CA GLU A 331 9.22 1.76 14.30
C GLU A 331 8.51 0.82 13.34
N ARG A 332 7.18 0.87 13.34
CA ARG A 332 6.37 -0.03 12.55
C ARG A 332 6.47 0.24 11.07
N TRP A 333 6.29 1.49 10.60
CA TRP A 333 6.39 1.74 9.15
C TRP A 333 7.80 1.49 8.60
N ILE A 334 8.88 1.67 9.41
CA ILE A 334 10.23 1.32 8.96
C ILE A 334 10.37 -0.20 8.78
N LEU A 335 9.85 -0.99 9.71
CA LEU A 335 9.91 -2.45 9.61
C LEU A 335 9.03 -3.01 8.48
N ASP A 336 7.86 -2.41 8.24
CA ASP A 336 7.03 -2.75 7.07
C ASP A 336 7.73 -2.37 5.75
N THR A 337 8.51 -1.28 5.73
CA THR A 337 9.35 -0.94 4.57
C THR A 337 10.48 -1.96 4.36
N LEU A 338 11.06 -2.51 5.42
CA LEU A 338 12.04 -3.59 5.31
C LEU A 338 11.40 -4.90 4.84
N GLU A 339 10.20 -5.22 5.32
CA GLU A 339 9.41 -6.35 4.81
C GLU A 339 9.13 -6.19 3.31
N PHE A 340 8.80 -4.98 2.88
CA PHE A 340 8.60 -4.66 1.47
C PHE A 340 9.88 -4.88 0.63
N ASP A 341 11.02 -4.40 1.11
CA ASP A 341 12.30 -4.61 0.42
C ASP A 341 12.65 -6.10 0.26
N ARG A 342 12.28 -6.95 1.22
CA ARG A 342 12.44 -8.41 1.13
C ARG A 342 11.54 -9.02 0.06
N ALA A 343 10.31 -8.52 -0.08
CA ALA A 343 9.43 -8.93 -1.19
C ALA A 343 10.01 -8.50 -2.55
N VAL A 344 10.63 -7.32 -2.64
CA VAL A 344 11.37 -6.90 -3.83
C VAL A 344 12.55 -7.83 -4.10
N ALA A 345 13.32 -8.21 -3.09
CA ALA A 345 14.42 -9.17 -3.23
C ALA A 345 13.91 -10.53 -3.76
N THR A 346 12.77 -11.00 -3.29
CA THR A 346 12.11 -12.23 -3.77
C THR A 346 11.72 -12.12 -5.25
N ALA A 347 11.13 -11.01 -5.66
CA ALA A 347 10.79 -10.76 -7.07
C ALA A 347 12.05 -10.71 -7.96
N ARG A 348 13.12 -10.07 -7.49
CA ARG A 348 14.41 -10.02 -8.19
C ARG A 348 15.07 -11.39 -8.32
N ALA A 349 14.96 -12.24 -7.29
CA ALA A 349 15.42 -13.62 -7.37
C ALA A 349 14.64 -14.43 -8.43
N PHE A 350 13.33 -14.20 -8.55
CA PHE A 350 12.53 -14.78 -9.63
C PHE A 350 12.97 -14.27 -11.02
N LEU A 351 13.19 -12.96 -11.18
CA LEU A 351 13.71 -12.37 -12.43
C LEU A 351 15.02 -13.04 -12.88
N ALA A 352 15.89 -13.39 -11.96
CA ALA A 352 17.15 -14.08 -12.29
C ALA A 352 16.91 -15.47 -12.91
N THR A 353 15.77 -16.10 -12.66
CA THR A 353 15.38 -17.40 -13.23
C THR A 353 14.49 -17.29 -14.46
N ASP A 354 13.71 -16.22 -14.59
CA ASP A 354 12.85 -15.94 -15.77
C ASP A 354 13.09 -14.49 -16.25
N PRO A 355 14.10 -14.26 -17.11
CA PRO A 355 14.55 -12.93 -17.53
C PRO A 355 13.57 -12.18 -18.44
N ASP A 356 12.49 -12.82 -18.88
CA ASP A 356 11.41 -12.15 -19.60
C ASP A 356 10.35 -11.55 -18.64
N THR A 357 10.78 -11.25 -17.42
CA THR A 357 9.99 -10.59 -16.39
C THR A 357 10.32 -9.10 -16.30
N LEU A 358 9.30 -8.28 -16.10
CA LEU A 358 9.42 -6.88 -15.72
C LEU A 358 9.01 -6.74 -14.25
N ILE A 359 9.84 -6.10 -13.45
CA ILE A 359 9.53 -5.70 -12.09
C ILE A 359 9.39 -4.18 -12.06
N VAL A 360 8.30 -3.70 -11.46
CA VAL A 360 8.04 -2.28 -11.18
C VAL A 360 7.79 -2.14 -9.69
N VAL A 361 8.55 -1.30 -9.02
CA VAL A 361 8.37 -0.95 -7.60
C VAL A 361 7.96 0.50 -7.54
N CYS A 362 6.83 0.80 -6.93
CA CYS A 362 6.29 2.16 -6.82
C CYS A 362 5.51 2.32 -5.51
N ALA A 363 4.92 3.48 -5.35
CA ALA A 363 3.88 3.76 -4.35
C ALA A 363 2.62 4.23 -5.08
N ASP A 364 1.51 4.29 -4.40
CA ASP A 364 0.28 4.94 -4.87
C ASP A 364 0.26 6.44 -4.54
N HIS A 365 0.86 6.82 -3.41
CA HIS A 365 1.12 8.19 -2.95
C HIS A 365 2.24 8.19 -1.90
N GLU A 366 2.56 9.35 -1.34
CA GLU A 366 3.36 9.48 -0.14
C GLU A 366 2.44 9.75 1.06
N CYS A 367 2.79 9.22 2.23
CA CYS A 367 2.05 9.42 3.46
C CYS A 367 2.89 10.13 4.53
N ALA A 368 2.23 11.05 5.26
CA ALA A 368 2.70 11.74 6.45
C ALA A 368 3.77 12.81 6.24
N GLY A 369 4.23 13.06 5.02
CA GLY A 369 5.28 14.05 4.75
C GLY A 369 6.55 13.78 5.54
N ILE A 370 6.98 12.53 5.52
CA ILE A 370 8.09 12.05 6.34
C ILE A 370 9.42 12.61 5.84
N ASN A 371 10.23 13.06 6.79
CA ASN A 371 11.62 13.45 6.56
C ASN A 371 12.53 12.98 7.67
N ILE A 372 13.77 12.61 7.32
CA ILE A 372 14.80 12.29 8.29
C ILE A 372 15.54 13.58 8.60
N ILE A 373 15.37 14.06 9.84
CA ILE A 373 15.94 15.33 10.27
C ILE A 373 17.38 15.14 10.76
N GLY A 374 17.69 14.00 11.34
CA GLY A 374 18.99 13.71 11.90
C GLY A 374 18.96 12.57 12.91
N ALA A 375 19.88 12.59 13.85
CA ALA A 375 19.95 11.64 14.93
C ALA A 375 20.10 12.34 16.28
N SER A 376 19.52 11.77 17.33
CA SER A 376 19.64 12.30 18.67
C SER A 376 21.02 11.99 19.27
N ARG A 377 21.58 12.96 19.95
CA ARG A 377 22.81 12.81 20.75
C ARG A 377 22.56 12.50 22.22
N VAL A 378 21.33 12.66 22.66
CA VAL A 378 20.98 12.41 24.06
C VAL A 378 20.65 10.94 24.28
N THR A 379 20.78 10.49 25.50
CA THR A 379 20.41 9.13 25.88
C THR A 379 18.89 8.98 25.94
N ASN A 380 18.39 7.76 25.82
CA ASN A 380 16.95 7.47 25.96
C ASN A 380 16.42 7.95 27.31
N ALA A 381 17.19 7.78 28.39
CA ALA A 381 16.81 8.27 29.72
C ALA A 381 16.67 9.81 29.73
N LYS A 382 17.56 10.52 29.05
CA LYS A 382 17.49 11.99 28.96
C LYS A 382 16.33 12.44 28.07
N LEU A 383 16.04 11.74 26.97
CA LEU A 383 14.87 12.01 26.15
C LEU A 383 13.57 11.82 26.95
N THR A 384 13.49 10.75 27.73
CA THR A 384 12.36 10.50 28.63
C THR A 384 12.21 11.62 29.66
N GLU A 385 13.31 12.02 30.31
CA GLU A 385 13.31 13.15 31.25
C GLU A 385 12.80 14.44 30.57
N LEU A 386 13.35 14.77 29.41
CA LEU A 386 12.94 15.96 28.65
C LEU A 386 11.49 15.89 28.20
N SER A 387 11.04 14.69 27.84
CA SER A 387 9.66 14.47 27.43
C SER A 387 8.65 14.70 28.57
N GLN A 388 9.07 14.58 29.79
CA GLN A 388 8.26 14.86 30.97
C GLN A 388 8.32 16.31 31.42
N GLY A 389 9.24 17.09 30.88
CA GLY A 389 9.38 18.51 31.16
C GLY A 389 8.31 19.36 30.53
N ILE A 390 7.42 19.93 31.32
CA ILE A 390 6.29 20.72 30.84
C ILE A 390 6.74 22.15 30.54
N GLY A 391 6.29 22.70 29.42
CA GLY A 391 6.47 24.10 29.09
C GLY A 391 7.90 24.49 28.75
N ASN A 392 8.69 23.53 28.28
CA ASN A 392 10.06 23.81 27.94
C ASN A 392 10.19 24.56 26.61
N THR A 393 10.53 25.82 26.71
CA THR A 393 10.73 26.72 25.58
C THR A 393 12.19 27.05 25.32
N ASN A 394 13.10 26.42 26.04
CA ASN A 394 14.53 26.73 25.97
C ASN A 394 15.14 26.12 24.69
N ASN A 395 15.67 26.98 23.83
CA ASN A 395 16.31 26.55 22.57
C ASN A 395 17.48 25.57 22.79
N ALA A 396 18.25 25.75 23.87
CA ALA A 396 19.35 24.83 24.15
C ALA A 396 18.88 23.40 24.40
N ILE A 397 17.69 23.21 24.96
CA ILE A 397 17.08 21.89 25.14
C ILE A 397 16.54 21.36 23.83
N ARG A 398 15.93 22.22 23.00
CA ARG A 398 15.52 21.84 21.65
C ARG A 398 16.70 21.32 20.84
N GLU A 399 17.79 22.05 20.82
CA GLU A 399 19.03 21.64 20.13
C GLU A 399 19.58 20.33 20.68
N ALA A 400 19.50 20.11 22.00
CA ALA A 400 19.94 18.86 22.60
C ALA A 400 19.08 17.66 22.18
N VAL A 401 17.76 17.86 22.02
CA VAL A 401 16.83 16.80 21.61
C VAL A 401 16.95 16.54 20.12
N VAL A 402 16.89 17.59 19.29
CA VAL A 402 16.98 17.46 17.82
C VAL A 402 18.36 17.01 17.37
N GLY A 403 19.37 17.22 18.20
CA GLY A 403 20.76 16.90 17.87
C GLY A 403 21.39 17.92 16.93
N VAL A 404 22.56 17.59 16.44
CA VAL A 404 23.31 18.40 15.49
C VAL A 404 23.47 17.60 14.22
N TYR A 405 22.73 17.96 13.21
CA TYR A 405 22.63 17.17 11.99
C TYR A 405 23.93 17.10 11.19
N GLU A 406 24.80 18.08 11.28
CA GLU A 406 26.10 18.09 10.61
C GLU A 406 27.08 17.03 11.16
N SER A 407 26.86 16.62 12.38
CA SER A 407 27.72 15.64 13.04
C SER A 407 26.97 14.55 13.75
N ALA A 408 25.70 14.38 13.41
CA ALA A 408 24.87 13.37 14.04
C ALA A 408 25.32 11.96 13.63
N GLY A 409 25.71 11.18 14.61
CA GLY A 409 25.97 9.76 14.46
C GLY A 409 24.64 9.00 14.50
N PHE A 410 24.21 8.45 13.37
CA PHE A 410 23.05 7.55 13.37
C PHE A 410 23.34 6.29 14.20
N PRO A 411 22.34 5.71 14.84
CA PRO A 411 22.52 4.49 15.62
C PRO A 411 22.96 3.34 14.71
N VAL A 412 23.74 2.43 15.30
CA VAL A 412 24.09 1.18 14.66
C VAL A 412 23.09 0.12 15.09
N TYR A 413 22.32 -0.36 14.12
CA TYR A 413 21.38 -1.44 14.35
C TYR A 413 22.05 -2.77 14.04
N THR A 414 21.98 -3.72 15.00
CA THR A 414 22.48 -5.08 14.81
C THR A 414 21.38 -5.93 14.19
N MET A 415 21.71 -6.66 13.15
CA MET A 415 20.77 -7.56 12.47
C MET A 415 20.73 -8.91 13.20
N ALA A 416 19.53 -9.43 13.41
CA ALA A 416 19.31 -10.77 13.90
C ALA A 416 19.38 -11.81 12.75
N ASP A 417 19.37 -13.08 13.10
CA ASP A 417 19.43 -14.18 12.13
C ASP A 417 18.22 -14.22 11.17
N ASP A 418 17.09 -13.65 11.58
CA ASP A 418 15.90 -13.52 10.73
C ASP A 418 16.01 -12.38 9.69
N GLY A 419 17.12 -11.62 9.72
CA GLY A 419 17.40 -10.54 8.79
C GLY A 419 16.69 -9.22 9.11
N TYR A 420 16.14 -9.08 10.32
CA TYR A 420 15.60 -7.82 10.84
C TYR A 420 16.44 -7.28 12.01
N PRO A 421 16.38 -5.98 12.33
CA PRO A 421 17.09 -5.44 13.47
C PRO A 421 16.73 -6.16 14.78
N THR A 422 17.73 -6.34 15.66
CA THR A 422 17.51 -6.93 16.99
C THR A 422 16.79 -6.00 17.93
N THR A 423 17.02 -4.70 17.76
CA THR A 423 16.39 -3.62 18.53
C THR A 423 15.99 -2.51 17.58
N THR A 424 14.91 -1.86 17.89
CA THR A 424 14.38 -0.74 17.14
C THR A 424 14.02 0.34 18.14
N ASP A 425 14.70 1.47 18.08
CA ASP A 425 14.42 2.65 18.89
C ASP A 425 14.49 3.93 18.03
N PRO A 426 13.83 3.93 16.83
CA PRO A 426 13.99 5.05 15.90
C PRO A 426 13.47 6.35 16.47
N ASP A 427 12.42 6.31 17.29
CA ASP A 427 11.83 7.49 17.90
C ASP A 427 12.80 8.24 18.82
N ASN A 428 13.73 7.52 19.41
CA ASN A 428 14.71 8.08 20.31
C ASN A 428 16.06 8.39 19.67
N LYS A 429 16.34 7.76 18.53
CA LYS A 429 17.68 7.83 17.91
C LYS A 429 17.65 8.43 16.52
N MET A 430 16.73 8.00 15.69
CA MET A 430 16.53 8.56 14.36
C MET A 430 15.42 9.61 14.46
N LEU A 431 15.79 10.87 14.25
CA LEU A 431 14.84 11.98 14.35
C LEU A 431 14.05 12.08 13.05
N ILE A 432 12.80 11.70 13.13
CA ILE A 432 11.85 11.76 12.03
C ILE A 432 10.94 12.97 12.18
N GLY A 433 10.80 13.74 11.12
CA GLY A 433 9.81 14.82 11.02
C GLY A 433 8.60 14.34 10.25
N TYR A 434 7.43 14.71 10.72
CA TYR A 434 6.13 14.47 10.08
C TYR A 434 5.47 15.80 9.74
N ALA A 435 4.97 15.97 8.52
CA ALA A 435 4.36 17.22 8.07
C ALA A 435 2.98 17.02 7.41
N GLY A 436 2.54 15.78 7.24
CA GLY A 436 1.33 15.44 6.50
C GLY A 436 0.03 15.64 7.30
N ASN A 437 -0.22 16.84 7.81
CA ASN A 437 -1.40 17.13 8.59
C ASN A 437 -2.18 18.34 8.03
N ALA A 438 -3.18 18.07 7.22
CA ALA A 438 -3.96 19.10 6.55
C ALA A 438 -4.85 19.91 7.50
N ASP A 439 -5.36 19.31 8.57
CA ASP A 439 -6.28 19.99 9.48
C ASP A 439 -5.61 21.08 10.32
N ARG A 440 -4.30 21.00 10.41
CA ARG A 440 -3.48 21.95 11.17
C ARG A 440 -2.56 22.79 10.31
N TYR A 441 -2.73 22.72 9.01
CA TYR A 441 -1.91 23.40 8.05
C TYR A 441 -1.69 24.88 8.38
N GLU A 442 -2.75 25.64 8.57
CA GLU A 442 -2.65 27.07 8.85
C GLU A 442 -2.05 27.36 10.23
N ASN A 443 -2.41 26.59 11.22
CA ASN A 443 -1.84 26.70 12.54
C ASN A 443 -0.35 26.37 12.51
N TRP A 444 0.02 25.37 11.74
CA TRP A 444 1.40 24.95 11.62
C TRP A 444 2.26 25.99 10.90
N LEU A 445 1.76 26.64 9.86
CA LEU A 445 2.46 27.70 9.15
C LEU A 445 2.59 28.99 9.97
N THR A 446 1.56 29.35 10.69
CA THR A 446 1.54 30.58 11.47
C THR A 446 2.15 30.42 12.85
N ASN A 447 2.21 29.22 13.34
CA ASN A 447 2.92 28.87 14.56
C ASN A 447 4.03 27.87 14.23
N PRO A 448 5.21 28.35 13.86
CA PRO A 448 6.32 27.50 13.48
C PRO A 448 6.88 26.69 14.66
N LEU A 449 6.28 26.86 15.81
CA LEU A 449 6.66 26.12 16.99
C LEU A 449 5.94 24.78 16.97
N PRO A 450 6.66 23.71 16.99
CA PRO A 450 6.11 22.38 16.99
C PRO A 450 5.15 22.15 18.14
N LEU A 451 4.21 21.27 17.99
CA LEU A 451 3.27 20.91 19.05
C LEU A 451 3.91 20.06 20.15
N GLN A 452 5.16 19.71 19.98
CA GLN A 452 5.92 18.98 20.99
C GLN A 452 6.54 19.93 21.99
N ASP A 453 6.46 19.57 23.23
CA ASP A 453 6.96 20.38 24.32
C ASP A 453 8.47 20.49 24.40
N SER A 454 9.21 19.60 23.76
CA SER A 454 10.67 19.68 23.70
C SER A 454 11.19 20.49 22.52
N GLN A 455 10.43 20.59 21.45
CA GLN A 455 10.84 21.24 20.22
C GLN A 455 10.01 22.48 19.92
N GLN A 456 8.83 22.53 20.47
CA GLN A 456 7.98 23.68 20.39
C GLN A 456 7.58 24.10 21.76
N PRO A 457 7.58 25.40 21.99
CA PRO A 457 6.90 25.90 23.17
C PRO A 457 5.44 25.49 23.06
N PHE A 458 4.91 25.18 24.20
CA PHE A 458 3.53 24.99 24.30
C PHE A 458 2.71 26.14 23.91
N GLY A 459 1.60 25.91 23.72
CA GLY A 459 0.78 26.87 23.90
C GLY A 459 -0.11 27.18 22.80
N LYS A 460 0.25 27.93 21.98
CA LYS A 460 -0.67 28.52 21.07
C LYS A 460 -0.47 27.99 19.71
N VAL A 461 -1.54 27.50 19.16
CA VAL A 461 -1.62 27.13 17.76
C VAL A 461 -2.46 28.18 17.08
N ALA A 462 -1.84 29.00 16.27
CA ALA A 462 -2.57 29.97 15.45
C ALA A 462 -3.36 29.24 14.34
N PRO A 463 -4.47 29.74 13.86
CA PRO A 463 -5.11 30.98 14.22
C PRO A 463 -5.91 30.91 15.51
N LEU A 464 -6.14 29.74 16.06
CA LEU A 464 -6.96 29.57 17.26
C LEU A 464 -6.34 30.23 18.48
N ASN A 465 -5.04 30.40 18.47
CA ASN A 465 -4.27 31.01 19.51
C ASN A 465 -4.57 30.47 20.91
N THR A 466 -5.19 29.34 20.93
CA THR A 466 -5.58 28.61 22.11
C THR A 466 -5.23 27.16 21.88
N TYR A 467 -4.32 26.73 22.65
CA TYR A 467 -4.11 25.33 22.75
C TYR A 467 -4.51 24.93 24.15
N PRO A 468 -4.97 23.72 24.36
CA PRO A 468 -5.37 23.34 25.69
C PRO A 468 -4.30 23.71 26.68
N ALA A 469 -4.67 24.14 27.86
CA ALA A 469 -3.75 24.44 28.93
C ALA A 469 -3.07 23.18 29.46
N GLY A 470 -1.90 23.31 29.98
CA GLY A 470 -1.15 22.20 30.58
C GLY A 470 -0.27 21.44 29.57
N PRO A 471 0.11 20.22 29.88
CA PRO A 471 1.04 19.42 29.07
C PRO A 471 0.34 18.80 27.86
N ILE A 472 -0.18 19.63 27.03
CA ILE A 472 -1.10 19.31 25.96
C ILE A 472 -0.47 18.60 24.78
N ASN A 473 0.82 18.68 24.69
CA ASN A 473 1.55 18.02 23.61
C ASN A 473 1.94 16.60 23.99
N ARG A 474 1.25 16.05 24.98
CA ARG A 474 1.42 14.68 25.41
C ARG A 474 0.09 13.96 25.36
N ASP A 475 0.14 12.70 25.03
CA ASP A 475 -0.99 11.83 25.22
C ASP A 475 -1.21 11.51 26.72
N THR A 476 -2.24 10.72 27.02
CA THR A 476 -2.55 10.31 28.39
C THR A 476 -1.45 9.47 29.05
N ASN A 477 -0.51 8.94 28.29
CA ASN A 477 0.62 8.16 28.75
C ASN A 477 1.89 8.99 28.90
N GLY A 478 1.83 10.29 28.60
CA GLY A 478 2.96 11.21 28.67
C GLY A 478 3.91 11.15 27.49
N MET A 479 3.50 10.53 26.39
CA MET A 479 4.29 10.48 25.16
C MET A 479 4.22 11.79 24.38
N PHE A 480 5.26 12.10 23.63
CA PHE A 480 5.26 13.26 22.76
C PHE A 480 4.21 13.16 21.67
N LEU A 481 3.55 14.28 21.40
CA LEU A 481 2.85 14.50 20.16
C LEU A 481 3.84 15.03 19.13
N VAL A 482 4.03 14.31 18.03
CA VAL A 482 4.97 14.73 17.00
C VAL A 482 4.44 15.91 16.17
N THR A 483 5.34 16.67 15.59
CA THR A 483 5.01 17.79 14.70
C THR A 483 4.15 17.29 13.54
N GLY A 484 3.12 18.03 13.23
CA GLY A 484 2.18 17.66 12.16
C GLY A 484 1.05 16.74 12.59
N GLN A 485 1.05 16.29 13.83
CA GLN A 485 -0.06 15.51 14.37
C GLN A 485 -1.28 16.37 14.67
N VAL A 486 -2.48 15.91 14.27
CA VAL A 486 -3.74 16.50 14.70
C VAL A 486 -4.30 15.68 15.85
N PRO A 487 -4.43 16.25 17.02
CA PRO A 487 -5.25 15.63 18.05
C PRO A 487 -6.73 15.70 17.57
N SER A 488 -7.29 14.59 17.20
CA SER A 488 -8.73 14.53 16.96
C SER A 488 -9.46 14.27 18.27
N ALA A 489 -10.60 14.93 18.46
CA ALA A 489 -11.41 14.74 19.65
C ALA A 489 -11.83 13.26 19.75
N GLY A 490 -11.22 12.53 20.67
CA GLY A 490 -11.58 11.16 21.04
C GLY A 490 -10.96 10.02 20.25
N ALA A 491 -10.12 10.27 19.25
CA ALA A 491 -9.57 9.21 18.39
C ALA A 491 -8.05 9.22 18.20
N GLY A 492 -7.33 10.02 18.96
CA GLY A 492 -5.87 10.14 18.76
C GLY A 492 -5.51 11.05 17.59
N SER A 493 -4.31 10.89 17.09
CA SER A 493 -3.74 11.75 16.07
C SER A 493 -3.52 10.96 14.79
N SER A 494 -3.66 11.63 13.65
CA SER A 494 -3.43 11.01 12.35
C SER A 494 -2.67 11.98 11.44
N ALA A 495 -1.70 11.48 10.70
CA ALA A 495 -1.16 12.16 9.55
C ALA A 495 -2.02 11.87 8.31
N VAL A 496 -1.73 12.56 7.23
CA VAL A 496 -2.48 12.45 5.96
C VAL A 496 -1.53 12.23 4.79
N HIS A 497 -2.08 11.85 3.64
CA HIS A 497 -1.31 11.77 2.40
C HIS A 497 -0.81 13.14 1.98
N THR A 498 0.26 13.18 1.21
CA THR A 498 0.82 14.40 0.65
C THR A 498 0.82 14.39 -0.88
N ALA A 499 0.97 15.57 -1.46
CA ALA A 499 1.12 15.72 -2.91
C ALA A 499 2.57 15.50 -3.39
N SER A 500 3.42 14.89 -2.56
CA SER A 500 4.80 14.59 -2.95
C SER A 500 4.84 13.57 -4.07
N ASP A 501 5.65 13.84 -5.08
CA ASP A 501 5.95 12.84 -6.10
C ASP A 501 6.60 11.59 -5.46
N ILE A 502 6.31 10.44 -6.03
CA ILE A 502 6.82 9.16 -5.52
C ILE A 502 7.91 8.56 -6.42
N PRO A 503 8.83 7.78 -5.86
CA PRO A 503 9.82 7.07 -6.68
C PRO A 503 9.20 5.85 -7.37
N VAL A 504 9.62 5.62 -8.60
CA VAL A 504 9.32 4.41 -9.36
C VAL A 504 10.63 3.75 -9.74
N TYR A 505 10.81 2.48 -9.40
CA TYR A 505 11.99 1.70 -9.75
C TYR A 505 11.60 0.57 -10.67
N ALA A 506 12.48 0.23 -11.62
CA ALA A 506 12.22 -0.87 -12.53
C ALA A 506 13.47 -1.71 -12.79
N GLU A 507 13.25 -3.02 -12.97
CA GLU A 507 14.29 -3.97 -13.36
C GLU A 507 13.72 -5.04 -14.31
N GLY A 508 14.55 -5.56 -15.20
CA GLY A 508 14.18 -6.63 -16.12
C GLY A 508 13.70 -6.16 -17.48
N ARG A 509 12.81 -6.93 -18.09
CA ARG A 509 12.40 -6.73 -19.48
C ARG A 509 11.50 -5.49 -19.62
N GLY A 510 11.99 -4.45 -20.26
CA GLY A 510 11.26 -3.19 -20.46
C GLY A 510 11.55 -2.12 -19.40
N ALA A 511 12.39 -2.40 -18.43
CA ALA A 511 12.69 -1.48 -17.34
C ALA A 511 13.28 -0.12 -17.82
N SER A 512 13.94 -0.07 -18.96
CA SER A 512 14.49 1.17 -19.55
C SER A 512 13.42 2.20 -19.96
N LEU A 513 12.14 1.83 -19.96
CA LEU A 513 11.03 2.75 -20.22
C LEU A 513 10.75 3.67 -19.02
N PHE A 514 11.19 3.28 -17.83
CA PHE A 514 10.93 4.02 -16.57
C PHE A 514 12.07 5.01 -16.29
N ARG A 515 11.86 6.28 -16.64
CA ARG A 515 12.87 7.33 -16.48
C ARG A 515 12.24 8.72 -16.52
N GLY A 516 12.87 9.67 -15.87
CA GLY A 516 12.43 11.07 -15.83
C GLY A 516 11.28 11.29 -14.83
N THR A 517 10.59 12.41 -15.01
CA THR A 517 9.36 12.71 -14.28
C THR A 517 8.18 12.34 -15.17
N ILE A 518 7.28 11.55 -14.66
CA ILE A 518 6.16 10.95 -15.37
C ILE A 518 4.85 11.15 -14.58
N ASP A 519 3.73 11.00 -15.25
CA ASP A 519 2.46 10.81 -14.55
C ASP A 519 2.32 9.35 -14.08
N ASN A 520 1.56 9.07 -13.03
CA ASN A 520 1.37 7.69 -12.57
C ASN A 520 0.66 6.81 -13.61
N THR A 521 -0.14 7.38 -14.52
CA THR A 521 -0.71 6.66 -15.67
C THR A 521 0.34 6.20 -16.68
N ASP A 522 1.47 6.91 -16.82
CA ASP A 522 2.55 6.53 -17.71
C ASP A 522 3.22 5.21 -17.30
N VAL A 523 3.12 4.85 -16.02
CA VAL A 523 3.58 3.53 -15.53
C VAL A 523 2.81 2.40 -16.23
N PHE A 524 1.49 2.51 -16.33
CA PHE A 524 0.66 1.56 -17.07
C PHE A 524 1.07 1.48 -18.54
N PHE A 525 1.22 2.61 -19.22
CA PHE A 525 1.58 2.64 -20.64
C PHE A 525 2.97 2.06 -20.89
N SER A 526 3.92 2.31 -20.00
CA SER A 526 5.25 1.73 -20.05
C SER A 526 5.23 0.20 -19.89
N VAL A 527 4.42 -0.31 -18.96
CA VAL A 527 4.21 -1.74 -18.80
C VAL A 527 3.53 -2.36 -20.01
N MET A 528 2.49 -1.73 -20.53
CA MET A 528 1.80 -2.23 -21.74
C MET A 528 2.69 -2.20 -22.97
N GLN A 529 3.55 -1.18 -23.13
CA GLN A 529 4.58 -1.17 -24.18
C GLN A 529 5.55 -2.34 -24.00
N ALA A 530 6.04 -2.60 -22.78
CA ALA A 530 6.94 -3.71 -22.50
C ALA A 530 6.31 -5.08 -22.84
N VAL A 531 5.02 -5.25 -22.54
CA VAL A 531 4.29 -6.51 -22.74
C VAL A 531 3.85 -6.72 -24.19
N LEU A 532 3.32 -5.68 -24.84
CA LEU A 532 2.71 -5.78 -26.17
C LEU A 532 3.71 -5.48 -27.29
N GLY A 533 4.52 -4.44 -27.13
CA GLY A 533 5.49 -3.99 -28.13
C GLY A 533 6.93 -4.47 -27.89
N GLY A 534 7.26 -4.68 -26.64
CA GLY A 534 8.63 -4.98 -26.22
C GLY A 534 9.55 -3.77 -26.29
N VAL A 535 10.83 -4.02 -26.10
CA VAL A 535 11.91 -3.03 -26.17
C VAL A 535 13.06 -3.55 -27.03
N PRO A 536 13.85 -2.67 -27.67
CA PRO A 536 15.04 -3.09 -28.39
C PRO A 536 15.99 -3.89 -27.47
N VAL A 537 16.57 -4.94 -28.01
CA VAL A 537 17.65 -5.65 -27.33
C VAL A 537 18.91 -4.81 -27.53
N THR A 538 19.33 -4.08 -26.50
CA THR A 538 20.66 -3.48 -26.49
C THR A 538 21.70 -4.60 -26.44
N LYS A 539 22.61 -4.61 -27.44
CA LYS A 539 23.74 -5.55 -27.47
C LYS A 539 24.72 -5.28 -26.34
#